data_010686c0785b7067ab1e152808442a68
#
_entry.id   010686c0785b7067ab1e152808442a68
#
_cell.length_a   1.000
_cell.length_b   1.000
_cell.length_c   1.000
_cell.angle_alpha   90.00
_cell.angle_beta   90.00
_cell.angle_gamma   90.00
#
_symmetry.space_group_name_H-M   'P 1'
#
loop_
_entity.id
_entity.type
_entity.pdbx_description
1 polymer ?
#
loop_
_entity_poly.entity_id
_entity_poly.type
_entity_poly.pdbx_seq_one_letter_code
_entity_poly.pdbx_strand_id
1 'polypeptide(L)' 'MPTIIIEADEGRTVEQKRGLVKDITEAVCKNFQVDAQAVTIFLHEGKKENRGKAGKLAIDL' A
#
# COMPACT_ATOMS: atom_id res chain seq x y z
N MET A 1 4.23 8.91 -15.38
CA MET A 1 3.33 7.88 -14.89
C MET A 1 3.62 7.61 -13.42
N PRO A 2 2.75 8.10 -12.48
CA PRO A 2 3.01 7.85 -11.05
C PRO A 2 2.79 6.38 -10.69
N THR A 3 3.75 5.84 -9.96
CA THR A 3 3.64 4.52 -9.36
C THR A 3 3.82 4.66 -7.86
N ILE A 4 2.85 4.16 -7.11
CA ILE A 4 2.87 4.23 -5.66
C ILE A 4 3.02 2.83 -5.11
N ILE A 5 3.93 2.66 -4.19
CA ILE A 5 4.16 1.36 -3.55
C ILE A 5 3.82 1.50 -2.07
N ILE A 6 2.94 0.65 -1.61
CA ILE A 6 2.55 0.61 -0.20
C ILE A 6 3.04 -0.69 0.38
N GLU A 7 3.80 -0.59 1.45
CA GLU A 7 4.26 -1.77 2.18
C GLU A 7 3.54 -1.81 3.52
N ALA A 8 2.89 -2.92 3.80
CA ALA A 8 2.08 -3.07 5.00
C ALA A 8 1.98 -4.52 5.41
N ASP A 9 1.59 -4.75 6.65
CA ASP A 9 1.29 -6.10 7.11
C ASP A 9 0.00 -6.59 6.47
N GLU A 10 -0.06 -7.90 6.22
CA GLU A 10 -1.28 -8.53 5.72
C GLU A 10 -2.41 -8.44 6.74
N GLY A 11 -3.62 -8.72 6.32
CA GLY A 11 -4.77 -8.83 7.21
C GLY A 11 -5.93 -7.92 6.87
N ARG A 12 -5.77 -7.00 5.92
CA ARG A 12 -6.88 -6.14 5.48
C ARG A 12 -7.75 -6.88 4.49
N THR A 13 -9.02 -6.53 4.48
CA THR A 13 -9.97 -7.12 3.52
C THR A 13 -9.76 -6.53 2.13
N VAL A 14 -10.27 -7.25 1.13
CA VAL A 14 -10.23 -6.74 -0.25
C VAL A 14 -11.00 -5.42 -0.36
N GLU A 15 -12.11 -5.28 0.35
CA GLU A 15 -12.88 -4.03 0.33
C GLU A 15 -12.10 -2.86 0.91
N GLN A 16 -11.33 -3.10 1.97
CA GLN A 16 -10.48 -2.06 2.53
C GLN A 16 -9.41 -1.64 1.51
N LYS A 17 -8.84 -2.59 0.80
CA LYS A 17 -7.83 -2.31 -0.23
C LYS A 17 -8.43 -1.55 -1.40
N ARG A 18 -9.66 -1.91 -1.82
CA ARG A 18 -10.36 -1.17 -2.87
C ARG A 18 -10.56 0.28 -2.50
N GLY A 19 -10.98 0.53 -1.26
CA GLY A 19 -11.14 1.90 -0.78
C GLY A 19 -9.85 2.68 -0.75
N LEU A 20 -8.78 2.06 -0.27
CA LEU A 20 -7.48 2.70 -0.18
C LEU A 20 -6.95 3.08 -1.58
N VAL A 21 -7.01 2.14 -2.51
CA VAL A 21 -6.52 2.37 -3.88
C VAL A 21 -7.32 3.49 -4.55
N LYS A 22 -8.63 3.52 -4.33
CA LYS A 22 -9.47 4.59 -4.86
C LYS A 22 -9.08 5.94 -4.30
N ASP A 23 -8.93 6.03 -2.98
CA ASP A 23 -8.61 7.30 -2.32
C ASP A 23 -7.24 7.82 -2.73
N ILE A 24 -6.24 6.95 -2.79
CA ILE A 24 -4.89 7.35 -3.19
C ILE A 24 -4.88 7.79 -4.64
N THR A 25 -5.57 7.08 -5.52
CA THR A 25 -5.66 7.47 -6.93
C THR A 25 -6.27 8.85 -7.07
N GLU A 26 -7.35 9.13 -6.35
CA GLU A 26 -7.98 10.46 -6.38
C GLU A 26 -7.01 11.55 -5.91
N ALA A 27 -6.27 11.28 -4.85
CA ALA A 27 -5.30 12.24 -4.31
C ALA A 27 -4.17 12.52 -5.31
N VAL A 28 -3.66 11.48 -5.97
CA VAL A 28 -2.59 11.64 -6.97
C VAL A 28 -3.10 12.43 -8.17
N CYS A 29 -4.28 12.09 -8.66
CA CYS A 29 -4.88 12.79 -9.80
C CYS A 29 -5.07 14.27 -9.50
N LYS A 30 -5.56 14.57 -8.30
CA LYS A 30 -5.81 15.95 -7.87
C LYS A 30 -4.51 16.75 -7.78
N ASN A 31 -3.48 16.18 -7.17
CA ASN A 31 -2.27 16.91 -6.86
C ASN A 31 -1.25 16.93 -8.01
N PHE A 32 -1.19 15.86 -8.79
CA PHE A 32 -0.27 15.75 -9.92
C PHE A 32 -0.92 16.13 -11.24
N GLN A 33 -2.25 16.32 -11.25
CA GLN A 33 -3.00 16.68 -12.44
C GLN A 33 -2.82 15.66 -13.56
N VAL A 34 -3.04 14.39 -13.22
CA VAL A 34 -2.96 13.27 -14.16
C VAL A 34 -4.26 12.49 -14.14
N ASP A 35 -4.48 11.69 -15.19
CA ASP A 35 -5.63 10.80 -15.27
C ASP A 35 -5.46 9.60 -14.35
N ALA A 36 -6.58 9.07 -13.88
CA ALA A 36 -6.59 7.87 -13.05
C ALA A 36 -5.87 6.70 -13.73
N GLN A 37 -5.97 6.59 -15.04
CA GLN A 37 -5.33 5.51 -15.79
C GLN A 37 -3.80 5.60 -15.78
N ALA A 38 -3.24 6.76 -15.43
CA ALA A 38 -1.80 6.92 -15.32
C ALA A 38 -1.26 6.45 -13.97
N VAL A 39 -2.14 6.21 -12.98
CA VAL A 39 -1.74 5.89 -11.62
C VAL A 39 -1.73 4.39 -11.41
N THR A 40 -0.59 3.86 -11.01
CA THR A 40 -0.45 2.44 -10.65
C THR A 40 -0.10 2.36 -9.17
N ILE A 41 -0.76 1.44 -8.46
CA ILE A 41 -0.52 1.25 -7.03
C ILE A 41 -0.22 -0.22 -6.79
N PHE A 42 0.89 -0.49 -6.12
CA PHE A 42 1.24 -1.83 -5.67
C PHE A 42 1.08 -1.91 -4.17
N LEU A 43 0.39 -2.94 -3.73
CA LEU A 43 0.26 -3.24 -2.30
C LEU A 43 1.16 -4.43 -2.00
N HIS A 44 2.24 -4.18 -1.29
CA HIS A 44 3.15 -5.23 -0.85
C HIS A 44 2.78 -5.61 0.57
N GLU A 45 2.07 -6.71 0.71
CA GLU A 45 1.68 -7.19 2.00
C GLU A 45 2.62 -8.28 2.47
N GLY A 46 3.08 -8.16 3.70
CA GLY A 46 4.00 -9.12 4.29
C GLY A 46 3.44 -9.72 5.56
N LYS A 47 3.97 -10.88 5.89
CA LYS A 47 3.69 -11.53 7.16
C LYS A 47 4.63 -11.00 8.23
N LYS A 48 4.17 -11.00 9.47
CA LYS A 48 5.01 -10.55 10.60
C LYS A 48 6.28 -11.38 10.73
N GLU A 49 6.26 -12.63 10.29
CA GLU A 49 7.45 -13.48 10.30
C GLU A 49 8.50 -13.02 9.28
N ASN A 50 8.14 -12.10 8.39
CA ASN A 50 9.05 -11.58 7.36
C ASN A 50 9.52 -10.16 7.64
N ARG A 51 9.20 -9.63 8.81
CA ARG A 51 9.59 -8.27 9.17
C ARG A 51 10.38 -8.30 10.47
N GLY A 52 11.59 -7.76 10.43
CA GLY A 52 12.46 -7.68 11.60
C GLY A 52 12.82 -6.26 11.95
N LYS A 53 13.02 -6.01 13.24
CA LYS A 53 13.45 -4.71 13.74
C LYS A 53 14.28 -4.94 15.01
N ALA A 54 15.40 -4.26 15.08
CA ALA A 54 16.31 -4.35 16.25
C ALA A 54 16.69 -5.80 16.59
N GLY A 55 16.85 -6.63 15.56
CA GLY A 55 17.28 -8.02 15.74
C GLY A 55 16.19 -9.00 16.09
N LYS A 56 14.92 -8.58 16.07
CA LYS A 56 13.80 -9.45 16.40
C LYS A 56 12.76 -9.43 15.30
N LEU A 57 12.13 -10.56 15.08
CA LEU A 57 11.00 -10.64 14.17
C LEU A 57 9.74 -10.05 14.82
N ALA A 58 8.88 -9.48 13.99
CA ALA A 58 7.64 -8.86 14.50
C ALA A 58 6.74 -9.84 15.23
N ILE A 59 6.78 -11.12 14.88
CA ILE A 59 5.98 -12.14 15.56
C ILE A 59 6.42 -12.36 17.02
N ASP A 60 7.62 -11.93 17.35
CA ASP A 60 8.21 -12.12 18.69
C ASP A 60 8.04 -10.90 19.60
N LEU A 61 7.31 -9.91 19.11
CA LEU A 61 7.13 -8.67 19.88
C LEU A 61 5.79 -8.64 20.61
#